data_59da3c4287aa10b61d4c991edc985080
#
_entry.id   59da3c4287aa10b61d4c991edc985080
#
_cell.length_a   1.000
_cell.length_b   1.000
_cell.length_c   1.000
_cell.angle_alpha   90.00
_cell.angle_beta   90.00
_cell.angle_gamma   90.00
#
_symmetry.space_group_name_H-M   'P 1'
#
loop_
_entity.id
_entity.type
_entity.pdbx_description
1 polymer ?
#
loop_
_entity_poly.entity_id
_entity_poly.type
_entity_poly.pdbx_seq_one_letter_code
_entity_poly.pdbx_strand_id
1 'polypeptide(L)'
;MFATERQQEIIEFINAKGAAKIGELTERFGVSVETIRRDLLELEKQNSLRRVHGGALRIPRSGEYLDRKERSGKNQEKKAELVRYAAELISESDILMVDCGSTAVEFAGMLRERFERLTIITSCLDVFDALKNKESFELYLCSGFYMGRENAFYGPWVLESLERFHADKAIICP
;
A
#
# COMPACT_ATOMS: atom_id res chain seq x y z
N MET A 1 -22.91 16.37 -25.45
CA MET A 1 -22.90 15.44 -24.28
C MET A 1 -23.12 16.23 -23.00
N PHE A 2 -24.11 15.88 -22.21
CA PHE A 2 -24.37 16.52 -20.92
C PHE A 2 -23.31 16.19 -19.92
N ALA A 3 -23.14 17.04 -18.88
CA ALA A 3 -22.09 16.84 -17.88
C ALA A 3 -22.22 15.51 -17.13
N THR A 4 -23.44 15.13 -16.79
CA THR A 4 -23.74 13.87 -16.10
C THR A 4 -23.41 12.62 -16.93
N GLU A 5 -23.71 12.65 -18.21
CA GLU A 5 -23.35 11.54 -19.14
C GLU A 5 -21.83 11.42 -19.26
N ARG A 6 -21.14 12.55 -19.43
CA ARG A 6 -19.68 12.58 -19.53
C ARG A 6 -19.02 12.05 -18.23
N GLN A 7 -19.52 12.46 -17.08
CA GLN A 7 -19.03 12.01 -15.79
C GLN A 7 -19.20 10.49 -15.61
N GLN A 8 -20.33 9.94 -16.05
CA GLN A 8 -20.56 8.51 -16.00
C GLN A 8 -19.57 7.76 -16.92
N GLU A 9 -19.36 8.22 -18.13
CA GLU A 9 -18.39 7.62 -19.06
C GLU A 9 -16.94 7.77 -18.58
N ILE A 10 -16.59 8.87 -17.89
CA ILE A 10 -15.28 9.02 -17.22
C ILE A 10 -15.07 7.95 -16.14
N ILE A 11 -16.09 7.70 -15.31
CA ILE A 11 -16.03 6.64 -14.29
C ILE A 11 -15.80 5.27 -14.95
N GLU A 12 -16.59 4.94 -15.97
CA GLU A 12 -16.48 3.66 -16.67
C GLU A 12 -15.10 3.48 -17.31
N PHE A 13 -14.59 4.53 -17.96
CA PHE A 13 -13.26 4.52 -18.57
C PHE A 13 -12.15 4.30 -17.55
N ILE A 14 -12.21 5.05 -16.43
CA ILE A 14 -11.21 4.90 -15.35
C ILE A 14 -11.34 3.55 -14.67
N ASN A 15 -12.56 3.02 -14.47
CA ASN A 15 -12.77 1.70 -13.91
C ASN A 15 -12.22 0.57 -14.80
N ALA A 16 -12.33 0.69 -16.10
CA ALA A 16 -11.81 -0.29 -17.05
C ALA A 16 -10.27 -0.26 -17.15
N LYS A 17 -9.68 0.94 -17.10
CA LYS A 17 -8.24 1.16 -17.35
C LYS A 17 -7.39 1.25 -16.07
N GLY A 18 -8.04 1.47 -14.92
CA GLY A 18 -7.38 1.70 -13.64
C GLY A 18 -6.96 3.15 -13.40
N ALA A 19 -6.61 3.89 -14.46
CA ALA A 19 -6.18 5.30 -14.40
C ALA A 19 -6.47 6.02 -15.72
N ALA A 20 -6.58 7.37 -15.67
CA ALA A 20 -6.62 8.20 -16.86
C ALA A 20 -5.87 9.52 -16.62
N LYS A 21 -5.16 10.00 -17.66
CA LYS A 21 -4.55 11.33 -17.69
C LYS A 21 -5.58 12.37 -18.16
N ILE A 22 -5.46 13.61 -17.67
CA ILE A 22 -6.34 14.72 -18.11
C ILE A 22 -6.29 14.89 -19.62
N GLY A 23 -5.11 14.84 -20.25
CA GLY A 23 -4.96 14.95 -21.71
C GLY A 23 -5.75 13.90 -22.47
N GLU A 24 -5.70 12.65 -22.02
CA GLU A 24 -6.44 11.52 -22.60
C GLU A 24 -7.97 11.72 -22.50
N LEU A 25 -8.44 12.23 -21.36
CA LEU A 25 -9.86 12.54 -21.17
C LEU A 25 -10.31 13.73 -22.03
N THR A 26 -9.48 14.77 -22.17
CA THR A 26 -9.79 15.91 -23.04
C THR A 26 -9.92 15.50 -24.51
N GLU A 27 -9.02 14.65 -24.97
CA GLU A 27 -9.01 14.11 -26.34
C GLU A 27 -10.24 13.23 -26.58
N ARG A 28 -10.54 12.33 -25.66
CA ARG A 28 -11.66 11.39 -25.76
C ARG A 28 -13.03 12.10 -25.79
N PHE A 29 -13.20 13.09 -24.91
CA PHE A 29 -14.49 13.75 -24.70
C PHE A 29 -14.66 15.08 -25.50
N GLY A 30 -13.59 15.55 -26.12
CA GLY A 30 -13.64 16.78 -26.95
C GLY A 30 -13.95 18.04 -26.12
N VAL A 31 -13.55 18.10 -24.86
CA VAL A 31 -13.79 19.24 -23.94
C VAL A 31 -12.47 19.80 -23.39
N SER A 32 -12.55 21.02 -22.83
CA SER A 32 -11.35 21.69 -22.32
C SER A 32 -10.78 20.97 -21.09
N VAL A 33 -9.48 21.16 -20.83
CA VAL A 33 -8.78 20.70 -19.61
C VAL A 33 -9.51 21.14 -18.34
N GLU A 34 -10.04 22.36 -18.35
CA GLU A 34 -10.75 22.93 -17.20
C GLU A 34 -12.09 22.22 -16.93
N THR A 35 -12.79 21.83 -18.02
CA THR A 35 -14.01 21.04 -17.93
C THR A 35 -13.72 19.66 -17.30
N ILE A 36 -12.68 18.97 -17.77
CA ILE A 36 -12.27 17.68 -17.20
C ILE A 36 -11.85 17.82 -15.73
N ARG A 37 -11.09 18.86 -15.36
CA ARG A 37 -10.72 19.10 -13.97
C ARG A 37 -11.91 19.29 -13.05
N ARG A 38 -12.94 20.00 -13.54
CA ARG A 38 -14.20 20.20 -12.80
C ARG A 38 -14.96 18.89 -12.64
N ASP A 39 -15.09 18.10 -13.71
CA ASP A 39 -15.73 16.80 -13.66
C ASP A 39 -15.03 15.85 -12.68
N LEU A 40 -13.70 15.76 -12.77
CA LEU A 40 -12.91 14.93 -11.84
C LEU A 40 -13.04 15.40 -10.39
N LEU A 41 -13.12 16.71 -10.13
CA LEU A 41 -13.33 17.25 -8.79
C LEU A 41 -14.70 16.85 -8.21
N GLU A 42 -15.73 16.89 -9.04
CA GLU A 42 -17.09 16.50 -8.63
C GLU A 42 -17.17 15.00 -8.35
N LEU A 43 -16.57 14.18 -9.23
CA LEU A 43 -16.51 12.72 -9.06
C LEU A 43 -15.68 12.29 -7.84
N GLU A 44 -14.63 13.05 -7.51
CA GLU A 44 -13.86 12.81 -6.28
C GLU A 44 -14.66 13.09 -5.02
N LYS A 45 -15.44 14.19 -4.99
CA LYS A 45 -16.37 14.48 -3.88
C LYS A 45 -17.41 13.37 -3.67
N GLN A 46 -17.82 12.71 -4.75
CA GLN A 46 -18.75 11.57 -4.73
C GLN A 46 -18.05 10.24 -4.40
N ASN A 47 -16.75 10.24 -4.08
CA ASN A 47 -15.94 9.05 -3.87
C ASN A 47 -15.96 8.04 -5.04
N SER A 48 -16.15 8.53 -6.27
CA SER A 48 -16.21 7.68 -7.47
C SER A 48 -14.83 7.41 -8.10
N LEU A 49 -13.86 8.29 -7.81
CA LEU A 49 -12.47 8.20 -8.24
C LEU A 49 -11.57 9.00 -7.29
N ARG A 50 -10.24 8.84 -7.42
CA ARG A 50 -9.24 9.62 -6.69
C ARG A 50 -8.43 10.46 -7.69
N ARG A 51 -8.35 11.76 -7.47
CA ARG A 51 -7.51 12.64 -8.28
C ARG A 51 -6.05 12.52 -7.87
N VAL A 52 -5.18 12.61 -8.89
CA VAL A 52 -3.72 12.68 -8.75
C VAL A 52 -3.18 13.80 -9.63
N HIS A 53 -1.89 14.13 -9.46
CA HIS A 53 -1.28 15.14 -10.32
C HIS A 53 -1.35 14.70 -11.79
N GLY A 54 -2.07 15.46 -12.62
CA GLY A 54 -2.22 15.19 -14.06
C GLY A 54 -3.31 14.21 -14.48
N GLY A 55 -4.12 13.65 -13.54
CA GLY A 55 -5.17 12.68 -13.88
C GLY A 55 -6.04 12.21 -12.73
N ALA A 56 -6.60 11.01 -12.89
CA ALA A 56 -7.36 10.34 -11.85
C ALA A 56 -7.13 8.82 -11.87
N LEU A 57 -7.30 8.21 -10.72
CA LEU A 57 -7.20 6.77 -10.48
C LEU A 57 -8.57 6.22 -10.10
N ARG A 58 -8.80 4.97 -10.45
CA ARG A 58 -9.91 4.19 -9.94
C ARG A 58 -9.78 4.05 -8.42
N ILE A 59 -10.90 4.22 -7.71
CA ILE A 59 -10.99 3.74 -6.33
C ILE A 59 -11.32 2.25 -6.42
N PRO A 60 -10.48 1.35 -5.90
CA PRO A 60 -10.85 -0.06 -5.85
C PRO A 60 -12.15 -0.23 -5.08
N ARG A 61 -13.14 -0.92 -5.66
CA ARG A 61 -14.36 -1.28 -4.92
C ARG A 61 -13.94 -2.15 -3.74
N SER A 62 -14.63 -2.03 -2.60
CA SER A 62 -14.35 -2.78 -1.36
C SER A 62 -14.56 -4.30 -1.49
N GLY A 63 -14.22 -4.90 -2.59
CA GLY A 63 -14.23 -6.33 -2.90
C GLY A 63 -13.19 -6.71 -3.94
N GLU A 64 -12.56 -5.72 -4.59
CA GLU A 64 -11.53 -5.95 -5.61
C GLU A 64 -10.09 -5.92 -5.06
N TYR A 65 -9.91 -5.46 -3.83
CA TYR A 65 -8.64 -5.63 -3.14
C TYR A 65 -8.53 -7.12 -2.78
N LEU A 66 -7.65 -7.83 -3.45
CA LEU A 66 -7.40 -9.22 -3.14
C LEU A 66 -7.14 -9.37 -1.64
N ASP A 67 -7.88 -10.26 -1.01
CA ASP A 67 -7.65 -10.59 0.39
C ASP A 67 -6.16 -10.94 0.59
N ARG A 68 -5.63 -10.62 1.76
CA ARG A 68 -4.26 -10.93 2.16
C ARG A 68 -3.88 -12.38 1.83
N LYS A 69 -4.78 -13.34 2.07
CA LYS A 69 -4.58 -14.75 1.76
C LYS A 69 -4.39 -15.00 0.26
N GLU A 70 -5.16 -14.34 -0.58
CA GLU A 70 -5.04 -14.45 -2.04
C GLU A 70 -3.74 -13.79 -2.54
N ARG A 71 -3.36 -12.65 -1.93
CA ARG A 71 -2.08 -11.98 -2.25
C ARG A 71 -0.87 -12.83 -1.86
N SER A 72 -0.96 -13.58 -0.75
CA SER A 72 0.14 -14.46 -0.30
C SER A 72 0.46 -15.56 -1.31
N GLY A 73 -0.56 -16.11 -2.00
CA GLY A 73 -0.37 -17.13 -3.03
C GLY A 73 0.11 -16.63 -4.40
N LYS A 74 0.07 -15.30 -4.66
CA LYS A 74 0.41 -14.74 -5.98
C LYS A 74 1.85 -14.27 -6.06
N ASN A 75 2.46 -14.44 -7.25
CA ASN A 75 3.79 -13.93 -7.60
C ASN A 75 4.91 -14.35 -6.62
N GLN A 76 4.85 -15.55 -6.07
CA GLN A 76 5.80 -16.02 -5.05
C GLN A 76 7.26 -15.93 -5.49
N GLU A 77 7.58 -16.33 -6.72
CA GLU A 77 8.95 -16.24 -7.26
C GLU A 77 9.46 -14.79 -7.30
N LYS A 78 8.62 -13.85 -7.78
CA LYS A 78 8.99 -12.43 -7.84
C LYS A 78 9.15 -11.82 -6.45
N LYS A 79 8.33 -12.21 -5.49
CA LYS A 79 8.47 -11.77 -4.11
C LYS A 79 9.75 -12.31 -3.49
N ALA A 80 10.04 -13.60 -3.66
CA ALA A 80 11.27 -14.22 -3.15
C ALA A 80 12.52 -13.57 -3.74
N GLU A 81 12.51 -13.18 -5.02
CA GLU A 81 13.59 -12.43 -5.65
C GLU A 81 13.71 -11.02 -5.02
N LEU A 82 12.60 -10.27 -4.93
CA LEU A 82 12.58 -8.94 -4.34
C LEU A 82 13.08 -8.96 -2.89
N VAL A 83 12.62 -9.91 -2.10
CA VAL A 83 12.99 -10.08 -0.69
C VAL A 83 14.48 -10.37 -0.53
N ARG A 84 15.08 -11.17 -1.41
CA ARG A 84 16.53 -11.41 -1.42
C ARG A 84 17.31 -10.11 -1.65
N TYR A 85 16.94 -9.33 -2.65
CA TYR A 85 17.58 -8.03 -2.90
C TYR A 85 17.40 -7.06 -1.73
N ALA A 86 16.19 -6.96 -1.18
CA ALA A 86 15.93 -6.11 -0.03
C ALA A 86 16.79 -6.51 1.19
N ALA A 87 16.99 -7.82 1.42
CA ALA A 87 17.81 -8.32 2.52
C ALA A 87 19.31 -8.01 2.36
N GLU A 88 19.80 -7.76 1.12
CA GLU A 88 21.19 -7.33 0.90
C GLU A 88 21.45 -5.90 1.37
N LEU A 89 20.40 -5.09 1.50
CA LEU A 89 20.48 -3.72 1.98
C LEU A 89 20.45 -3.62 3.51
N ILE A 90 20.22 -4.73 4.21
CA ILE A 90 20.11 -4.77 5.67
C ILE A 90 21.45 -5.17 6.28
N SER A 91 21.75 -4.57 7.43
CA SER A 91 22.94 -4.87 8.23
C SER A 91 22.53 -5.39 9.62
N GLU A 92 23.42 -6.12 10.26
CA GLU A 92 23.22 -6.53 11.66
C GLU A 92 23.02 -5.30 12.57
N SER A 93 22.10 -5.43 13.50
CA SER A 93 21.69 -4.38 14.44
C SER A 93 20.92 -3.19 13.82
N ASP A 94 20.54 -3.23 12.55
CA ASP A 94 19.64 -2.23 11.97
C ASP A 94 18.31 -2.15 12.73
N ILE A 95 17.77 -0.95 12.81
CA ILE A 95 16.42 -0.65 13.27
C ILE A 95 15.52 -0.49 12.05
N LEU A 96 14.60 -1.41 11.85
CA LEU A 96 13.75 -1.48 10.65
C LEU A 96 12.28 -1.17 10.98
N MET A 97 11.68 -0.25 10.22
CA MET A 97 10.23 -0.15 10.12
C MET A 97 9.75 -1.06 9.00
N VAL A 98 8.86 -2.00 9.30
CA VAL A 98 8.34 -2.96 8.31
C VAL A 98 6.82 -2.82 8.22
N ASP A 99 6.35 -2.45 7.03
CA ASP A 99 4.94 -2.27 6.71
C ASP A 99 4.16 -3.59 6.67
N CYS A 100 2.86 -3.55 6.43
CA CYS A 100 2.03 -4.74 6.27
C CYS A 100 1.94 -5.17 4.80
N GLY A 101 1.74 -6.46 4.58
CA GLY A 101 1.54 -7.03 3.25
C GLY A 101 2.16 -8.40 3.09
N SER A 102 1.74 -9.12 2.05
CA SER A 102 2.23 -10.48 1.80
C SER A 102 3.73 -10.53 1.51
N THR A 103 4.29 -9.50 0.89
CA THR A 103 5.73 -9.39 0.63
C THR A 103 6.50 -9.09 1.92
N ALA A 104 5.95 -8.26 2.81
CA ALA A 104 6.54 -7.96 4.11
C ALA A 104 6.65 -9.21 5.00
N VAL A 105 5.66 -10.11 4.95
CA VAL A 105 5.70 -11.38 5.67
C VAL A 105 6.81 -12.31 5.15
N GLU A 106 6.97 -12.41 3.83
CA GLU A 106 8.07 -13.16 3.22
C GLU A 106 9.44 -12.54 3.59
N PHE A 107 9.51 -11.21 3.59
CA PHE A 107 10.72 -10.49 4.03
C PHE A 107 11.04 -10.76 5.50
N ALA A 108 10.06 -10.75 6.38
CA ALA A 108 10.23 -11.11 7.79
C ALA A 108 10.80 -12.53 7.96
N GLY A 109 10.31 -13.51 7.18
CA GLY A 109 10.87 -14.85 7.13
C GLY A 109 12.37 -14.86 6.77
N MET A 110 12.75 -14.11 5.73
CA MET A 110 14.14 -13.96 5.30
C MET A 110 15.01 -13.30 6.38
N LEU A 111 14.51 -12.24 7.04
CA LEU A 111 15.22 -11.58 8.13
C LEU A 111 15.53 -12.58 9.27
N ARG A 112 14.53 -13.37 9.67
CA ARG A 112 14.70 -14.37 10.74
C ARG A 112 15.78 -15.40 10.43
N GLU A 113 15.93 -15.78 9.16
CA GLU A 113 16.91 -16.79 8.75
C GLU A 113 18.32 -16.21 8.60
N ARG A 114 18.43 -14.97 8.15
CA ARG A 114 19.70 -14.38 7.72
C ARG A 114 20.42 -13.59 8.81
N PHE A 115 19.68 -12.99 9.74
CA PHE A 115 20.24 -12.08 10.74
C PHE A 115 20.13 -12.64 12.16
N GLU A 116 21.09 -12.27 13.01
CA GLU A 116 21.08 -12.63 14.42
C GLU A 116 20.52 -11.54 15.31
N ARG A 117 20.69 -10.28 14.98
CA ARG A 117 20.23 -9.16 15.79
C ARG A 117 19.63 -8.05 14.91
N LEU A 118 18.36 -7.77 15.09
CA LEU A 118 17.65 -6.65 14.48
C LEU A 118 16.65 -6.07 15.48
N THR A 119 16.30 -4.81 15.29
CA THR A 119 15.14 -4.18 15.94
C THR A 119 14.08 -3.97 14.87
N ILE A 120 12.88 -4.52 15.08
CA ILE A 120 11.77 -4.45 14.11
C ILE A 120 10.60 -3.69 14.72
N ILE A 121 10.15 -2.67 14.01
CA ILE A 121 8.99 -1.86 14.34
C ILE A 121 7.93 -2.11 13.28
N THR A 122 6.76 -2.61 13.66
CA THR A 122 5.68 -2.92 12.70
C THR A 122 4.32 -2.69 13.33
N SER A 123 3.31 -2.44 12.51
CA SER A 123 1.90 -2.50 12.90
C SER A 123 1.20 -3.79 12.40
N CYS A 124 1.94 -4.66 11.73
CA CYS A 124 1.44 -5.89 11.11
C CYS A 124 1.58 -7.08 12.06
N LEU A 125 0.46 -7.72 12.40
CA LEU A 125 0.47 -8.92 13.24
C LEU A 125 1.16 -10.11 12.56
N ASP A 126 1.07 -10.23 11.23
CA ASP A 126 1.72 -11.35 10.53
C ASP A 126 3.25 -11.22 10.51
N VAL A 127 3.77 -9.99 10.35
CA VAL A 127 5.21 -9.71 10.44
C VAL A 127 5.69 -10.01 11.87
N PHE A 128 4.94 -9.55 12.87
CA PHE A 128 5.22 -9.81 14.27
C PHE A 128 5.21 -11.32 14.56
N ASP A 129 4.18 -12.04 14.12
CA ASP A 129 4.06 -13.49 14.30
C ASP A 129 5.18 -14.29 13.64
N ALA A 130 5.65 -13.84 12.48
CA ALA A 130 6.77 -14.47 11.77
C ALA A 130 8.10 -14.35 12.56
N LEU A 131 8.24 -13.30 13.37
CA LEU A 131 9.50 -12.95 14.04
C LEU A 131 9.50 -13.23 15.57
N LYS A 132 8.35 -13.32 16.23
CA LYS A 132 8.22 -13.37 17.69
C LYS A 132 9.00 -14.48 18.39
N ASN A 133 9.36 -15.54 17.68
CA ASN A 133 10.14 -16.65 18.23
C ASN A 133 11.67 -16.49 18.01
N LYS A 134 12.13 -15.40 17.40
CA LYS A 134 13.55 -15.06 17.29
C LYS A 134 13.93 -14.19 18.49
N GLU A 135 14.31 -14.81 19.59
CA GLU A 135 14.57 -14.13 20.88
C GLU A 135 15.66 -13.06 20.82
N SER A 136 16.53 -13.15 19.82
CA SER A 136 17.63 -12.19 19.61
C SER A 136 17.19 -10.90 18.89
N PHE A 137 15.91 -10.83 18.41
CA PHE A 137 15.33 -9.63 17.81
C PHE A 137 14.55 -8.82 18.87
N GLU A 138 14.66 -7.50 18.79
CA GLU A 138 13.77 -6.61 19.53
C GLU A 138 12.56 -6.27 18.65
N LEU A 139 11.35 -6.62 19.12
CA LEU A 139 10.12 -6.44 18.34
C LEU A 139 9.20 -5.42 19.00
N TYR A 140 8.85 -4.39 18.25
CA TYR A 140 7.87 -3.38 18.64
C TYR A 140 6.63 -3.50 17.76
N LEU A 141 5.49 -3.82 18.37
CA LEU A 141 4.20 -3.86 17.71
C LEU A 141 3.45 -2.56 17.98
N CYS A 142 3.34 -1.70 16.97
CA CYS A 142 2.59 -0.45 17.04
C CYS A 142 1.09 -0.74 17.11
N SER A 143 0.42 -0.25 18.14
CA SER A 143 -1.01 -0.46 18.37
C SER A 143 -1.87 0.61 17.71
N GLY A 144 -3.14 0.28 17.40
CA GLY A 144 -4.07 1.20 16.79
C GLY A 144 -5.43 0.58 16.53
N PHE A 145 -6.15 1.08 15.54
CA PHE A 145 -7.39 0.47 15.05
C PHE A 145 -7.05 -0.81 14.28
N TYR A 146 -7.58 -1.94 14.73
CA TYR A 146 -7.35 -3.23 14.07
C TYR A 146 -8.17 -3.36 12.77
N MET A 147 -7.50 -3.61 11.67
CA MET A 147 -8.10 -3.89 10.37
C MET A 147 -7.93 -5.38 10.04
N GLY A 148 -8.97 -6.17 10.26
CA GLY A 148 -8.92 -7.64 10.11
C GLY A 148 -8.53 -8.12 8.72
N ARG A 149 -8.90 -7.37 7.66
CA ARG A 149 -8.55 -7.69 6.28
C ARG A 149 -7.02 -7.70 6.03
N GLU A 150 -6.30 -6.80 6.64
CA GLU A 150 -4.85 -6.69 6.53
C GLU A 150 -4.10 -7.36 7.70
N ASN A 151 -4.83 -7.78 8.75
CA ASN A 151 -4.27 -8.27 10.01
C ASN A 151 -3.23 -7.32 10.59
N ALA A 152 -3.56 -6.04 10.61
CA ALA A 152 -2.66 -4.97 11.01
C ALA A 152 -3.41 -3.86 11.75
N PHE A 153 -2.67 -3.03 12.47
CA PHE A 153 -3.17 -1.84 13.14
C PHE A 153 -2.95 -0.60 12.29
N TYR A 154 -3.90 0.35 12.36
CA TYR A 154 -3.91 1.60 11.61
C TYR A 154 -4.34 2.78 12.49
N GLY A 155 -4.15 3.96 11.96
CA GLY A 155 -4.65 5.20 12.54
C GLY A 155 -3.62 6.04 13.29
N PRO A 156 -4.08 7.12 13.96
CA PRO A 156 -3.19 8.12 14.56
C PRO A 156 -2.23 7.55 15.59
N TRP A 157 -2.66 6.57 16.38
CA TRP A 157 -1.80 5.94 17.40
C TRP A 157 -0.65 5.14 16.81
N VAL A 158 -0.84 4.52 15.62
CA VAL A 158 0.26 3.89 14.89
C VAL A 158 1.28 4.95 14.49
N LEU A 159 0.82 6.08 13.90
CA LEU A 159 1.71 7.17 13.49
C LEU A 159 2.47 7.75 14.68
N GLU A 160 1.77 8.05 15.78
CA GLU A 160 2.38 8.54 17.02
C GLU A 160 3.42 7.57 17.58
N SER A 161 3.17 6.26 17.47
CA SER A 161 4.14 5.23 17.87
C SER A 161 5.37 5.26 16.98
N LEU A 162 5.18 5.33 15.65
CA LEU A 162 6.28 5.35 14.67
C LEU A 162 7.17 6.60 14.81
N GLU A 163 6.59 7.77 15.13
CA GLU A 163 7.33 9.02 15.35
C GLU A 163 8.32 8.97 16.51
N ARG A 164 8.17 8.01 17.43
CA ARG A 164 9.07 7.84 18.58
C ARG A 164 10.34 7.06 18.27
N PHE A 165 10.42 6.47 17.08
CA PHE A 165 11.56 5.66 16.67
C PHE A 165 12.38 6.37 15.61
N HIS A 166 13.70 6.18 15.69
CA HIS A 166 14.63 6.53 14.63
C HIS A 166 15.07 5.23 13.94
N ALA A 167 14.40 4.89 12.85
CA ALA A 167 14.74 3.70 12.08
C ALA A 167 15.85 4.01 11.05
N ASP A 168 16.75 3.04 10.85
CA ASP A 168 17.77 3.12 9.82
C ASP A 168 17.15 2.94 8.43
N LYS A 169 16.12 2.08 8.32
CA LYS A 169 15.45 1.76 7.06
C LYS A 169 13.96 1.51 7.25
N ALA A 170 13.18 1.84 6.22
CA ALA A 170 11.75 1.53 6.15
C ALA A 170 11.47 0.64 4.94
N ILE A 171 10.80 -0.48 5.16
CA ILE A 171 10.34 -1.42 4.14
C ILE A 171 8.84 -1.18 3.94
N ILE A 172 8.49 -0.58 2.81
CA ILE A 172 7.11 -0.21 2.47
C ILE A 172 6.63 -1.12 1.36
N CYS A 173 5.46 -1.72 1.56
CA CYS A 173 4.81 -2.63 0.62
C CYS A 173 3.58 -1.96 0.03
N PRO A 174 3.59 -1.55 -1.27
CA PRO A 174 2.47 -0.88 -1.92
C PRO A 174 1.27 -1.80 -2.17
#